data_8ef949c2d218ca0fa6b53dc57db0341c
#
_entry.id   8ef949c2d218ca0fa6b53dc57db0341c
#
_cell.length_a   1.000
_cell.length_b   1.000
_cell.length_c   1.000
_cell.angle_alpha   90.00
_cell.angle_beta   90.00
_cell.angle_gamma   90.00
#
_symmetry.space_group_name_H-M   'P 1'
#
loop_
_entity.id
_entity.type
_entity.pdbx_description
1 polymer ?
#
loop_
_entity_poly.entity_id
_entity_poly.type
_entity_poly.pdbx_seq_one_letter_code
_entity_poly.pdbx_strand_id
1 'polypeptide(L)'
;MTAACAATIERLAVLGELVPVTTRVNEQYRRVRLPGPAPLYAITTNGAEILVNGKPDRDWSRSVADRLAAGFPLDAVWEQASHVCHPEFTVKLRNADGLFCYAVVRPKHLPMGFAEDVAGWAAERGWRTSLQGRKLYWVPETLTKSAAVREVARRMGADRVLAAGDSLLDVDLLLAADAGIHPRHGELFDQGWSAPTVTCTESSGELAGEQIVGWFEREAGGASA
;
A
#
# COMPACT_ATOMS: atom_id res chain seq x y z
N MET A 1 -12.47 -13.58 -3.04
CA MET A 1 -13.20 -12.88 -1.93
C MET A 1 -14.48 -13.64 -1.69
N THR A 2 -14.74 -14.01 -0.45
CA THR A 2 -15.95 -14.76 -0.04
C THR A 2 -17.18 -13.85 -0.03
N ALA A 3 -18.38 -14.45 -0.01
CA ALA A 3 -19.64 -13.68 0.08
C ALA A 3 -19.76 -12.92 1.41
N ALA A 4 -19.30 -13.51 2.52
CA ALA A 4 -19.28 -12.85 3.82
C ALA A 4 -18.39 -11.61 3.82
N CYS A 5 -17.17 -11.71 3.29
CA CYS A 5 -16.25 -10.58 3.14
C CYS A 5 -16.88 -9.46 2.28
N ALA A 6 -17.54 -9.82 1.15
CA ALA A 6 -18.20 -8.84 0.29
C ALA A 6 -19.32 -8.10 1.00
N ALA A 7 -20.18 -8.81 1.75
CA ALA A 7 -21.28 -8.20 2.51
C ALA A 7 -20.78 -7.24 3.61
N THR A 8 -19.68 -7.59 4.29
CA THR A 8 -19.09 -6.71 5.30
C THR A 8 -18.46 -5.46 4.68
N ILE A 9 -17.75 -5.59 3.55
CA ILE A 9 -17.22 -4.43 2.81
C ILE A 9 -18.36 -3.50 2.38
N GLU A 10 -19.47 -4.05 1.89
CA GLU A 10 -20.64 -3.26 1.50
C GLU A 10 -21.22 -2.46 2.68
N ARG A 11 -21.37 -3.08 3.86
CA ARG A 11 -21.81 -2.37 5.08
C ARG A 11 -20.86 -1.24 5.46
N LEU A 12 -19.54 -1.49 5.49
CA LEU A 12 -18.53 -0.48 5.79
C LEU A 12 -18.54 0.65 4.76
N ALA A 13 -18.73 0.33 3.47
CA ALA A 13 -18.79 1.33 2.41
C ALA A 13 -20.04 2.23 2.51
N VAL A 14 -21.16 1.71 3.00
CA VAL A 14 -22.38 2.49 3.24
C VAL A 14 -22.18 3.52 4.34
N LEU A 15 -21.35 3.26 5.34
CA LEU A 15 -20.98 4.22 6.39
C LEU A 15 -20.17 5.41 5.85
N GLY A 16 -19.60 5.28 4.63
CA GLY A 16 -18.81 6.35 4.00
C GLY A 16 -17.37 6.50 4.54
N GLU A 17 -16.94 5.62 5.43
CA GLU A 17 -15.65 5.70 6.14
C GLU A 17 -14.57 4.81 5.51
N LEU A 18 -14.92 4.00 4.51
CA LEU A 18 -14.00 3.10 3.83
C LEU A 18 -13.12 3.85 2.82
N VAL A 19 -11.82 3.86 3.07
CA VAL A 19 -10.83 4.47 2.18
C VAL A 19 -9.88 3.39 1.64
N PRO A 20 -9.99 2.99 0.37
CA PRO A 20 -9.02 2.10 -0.26
C PRO A 20 -7.64 2.77 -0.39
N VAL A 21 -6.59 2.06 0.04
CA VAL A 21 -5.20 2.53 -0.04
C VAL A 21 -4.35 1.50 -0.79
N THR A 22 -3.65 1.90 -1.86
CA THR A 22 -2.94 0.94 -2.70
C THR A 22 -1.68 1.52 -3.37
N THR A 23 -0.68 0.66 -3.63
CA THR A 23 0.46 0.93 -4.51
C THR A 23 0.10 0.92 -6.00
N ARG A 24 -1.09 0.45 -6.37
CA ARG A 24 -1.53 0.48 -7.77
C ARG A 24 -1.65 1.92 -8.25
N VAL A 25 -1.22 2.18 -9.49
CA VAL A 25 -1.51 3.45 -10.16
C VAL A 25 -3.02 3.58 -10.43
N ASN A 26 -3.51 4.79 -10.60
CA ASN A 26 -4.94 5.09 -10.77
C ASN A 26 -5.58 4.23 -11.88
N GLU A 27 -4.93 4.08 -13.03
CA GLU A 27 -5.44 3.22 -14.12
C GLU A 27 -5.64 1.76 -13.67
N GLN A 28 -4.73 1.23 -12.86
CA GLN A 28 -4.84 -0.13 -12.34
C GLN A 28 -5.91 -0.22 -11.25
N TYR A 29 -6.04 0.79 -10.40
CA TYR A 29 -7.06 0.85 -9.35
C TYR A 29 -8.47 0.88 -9.94
N ARG A 30 -8.71 1.60 -11.02
CA ARG A 30 -10.01 1.66 -11.71
C ARG A 30 -10.54 0.30 -12.18
N ARG A 31 -9.69 -0.73 -12.25
CA ARG A 31 -10.09 -2.11 -12.57
C ARG A 31 -10.56 -2.90 -11.35
N VAL A 32 -10.33 -2.36 -10.14
CA VAL A 32 -10.80 -2.99 -8.90
C VAL A 32 -12.28 -2.64 -8.71
N ARG A 33 -13.09 -3.65 -8.42
CA ARG A 33 -14.50 -3.50 -8.05
C ARG A 33 -14.66 -3.88 -6.59
N LEU A 34 -14.96 -2.89 -5.78
CA LEU A 34 -15.33 -3.10 -4.38
C LEU A 34 -16.85 -3.25 -4.29
N PRO A 35 -17.37 -4.11 -3.39
CA PRO A 35 -18.79 -4.16 -3.07
C PRO A 35 -19.27 -2.84 -2.47
N GLY A 36 -20.54 -2.50 -2.71
CA GLY A 36 -21.17 -1.30 -2.18
C GLY A 36 -20.93 -0.03 -3.00
N PRO A 37 -21.28 1.14 -2.43
CA PRO A 37 -21.10 2.42 -3.08
C PRO A 37 -19.63 2.76 -3.31
N ALA A 38 -19.36 3.56 -4.33
CA ALA A 38 -18.01 4.03 -4.61
C ALA A 38 -17.52 4.90 -3.43
N PRO A 39 -16.28 4.69 -2.95
CA PRO A 39 -15.75 5.47 -1.85
C PRO A 39 -15.55 6.94 -2.25
N LEU A 40 -15.83 7.85 -1.31
CA LEU A 40 -15.60 9.29 -1.52
C LEU A 40 -14.11 9.57 -1.77
N TYR A 41 -13.24 8.92 -0.98
CA TYR A 41 -11.80 8.99 -1.11
C TYR A 41 -11.20 7.63 -1.46
N ALA A 42 -10.16 7.64 -2.29
CA ALA A 42 -9.26 6.52 -2.47
C ALA A 42 -7.83 7.05 -2.60
N ILE A 43 -6.87 6.27 -2.14
CA ILE A 43 -5.44 6.63 -2.17
C ILE A 43 -4.74 5.63 -3.09
N THR A 44 -4.12 6.13 -4.16
CA THR A 44 -3.43 5.32 -5.16
C THR A 44 -1.94 5.68 -5.26
N THR A 45 -1.21 4.89 -6.04
CA THR A 45 0.21 5.13 -6.34
C THR A 45 1.05 5.33 -5.07
N ASN A 46 0.82 4.45 -4.07
CA ASN A 46 1.50 4.47 -2.75
C ASN A 46 1.35 5.80 -1.97
N GLY A 47 0.24 6.50 -2.13
CA GLY A 47 -0.01 7.78 -1.46
C GLY A 47 0.30 9.01 -2.33
N ALA A 48 0.77 8.83 -3.57
CA ALA A 48 1.03 9.94 -4.47
C ALA A 48 -0.25 10.63 -4.95
N GLU A 49 -1.34 9.89 -5.06
CA GLU A 49 -2.62 10.42 -5.49
C GLU A 49 -3.70 10.20 -4.43
N ILE A 50 -4.45 11.24 -4.12
CA ILE A 50 -5.75 11.16 -3.46
C ILE A 50 -6.80 11.33 -4.54
N LEU A 51 -7.72 10.37 -4.64
CA LEU A 51 -8.89 10.47 -5.50
C LEU A 51 -10.07 10.96 -4.67
N VAL A 52 -10.77 11.98 -5.15
CA VAL A 52 -12.02 12.49 -4.58
C VAL A 52 -13.13 12.23 -5.58
N ASN A 53 -14.12 11.42 -5.22
CA ASN A 53 -15.16 10.96 -6.17
C ASN A 53 -14.54 10.38 -7.45
N GLY A 54 -13.45 9.58 -7.31
CA GLY A 54 -12.75 8.94 -8.42
C GLY A 54 -11.90 9.87 -9.30
N LYS A 55 -11.75 11.15 -8.95
CA LYS A 55 -10.93 12.14 -9.68
C LYS A 55 -9.68 12.50 -8.87
N PRO A 56 -8.49 12.58 -9.49
CA PRO A 56 -7.26 12.99 -8.81
C PRO A 56 -7.38 14.41 -8.22
N ASP A 57 -6.92 14.56 -6.98
CA ASP A 57 -6.71 15.85 -6.32
C ASP A 57 -5.40 16.45 -6.83
N ARG A 58 -5.51 17.52 -7.62
CA ARG A 58 -4.36 18.15 -8.27
C ARG A 58 -3.42 18.87 -7.30
N ASP A 59 -3.95 19.42 -6.21
CA ASP A 59 -3.14 20.16 -5.24
C ASP A 59 -2.32 19.18 -4.41
N TRP A 60 -2.90 18.05 -4.01
CA TRP A 60 -2.17 16.96 -3.39
C TRP A 60 -1.07 16.43 -4.31
N SER A 61 -1.42 16.08 -5.57
CA SER A 61 -0.45 15.54 -6.53
C SER A 61 0.70 16.51 -6.79
N ARG A 62 0.44 17.82 -6.86
CA ARG A 62 1.49 18.85 -6.98
C ARG A 62 2.39 18.86 -5.75
N SER A 63 1.84 18.86 -4.55
CA SER A 63 2.62 18.85 -3.31
C SER A 63 3.50 17.59 -3.18
N VAL A 64 3.06 16.45 -3.70
CA VAL A 64 3.87 15.23 -3.78
C VAL A 64 5.02 15.42 -4.78
N ALA A 65 4.73 15.92 -5.97
CA ALA A 65 5.76 16.17 -7.00
C ALA A 65 6.86 17.09 -6.49
N ASP A 66 6.50 18.18 -5.79
CA ASP A 66 7.46 19.12 -5.19
C ASP A 66 8.37 18.44 -4.15
N ARG A 67 7.81 17.56 -3.30
CA ARG A 67 8.60 16.78 -2.33
C ARG A 67 9.55 15.80 -3.00
N LEU A 68 9.10 15.13 -4.05
CA LEU A 68 9.92 14.13 -4.78
C LEU A 68 11.04 14.79 -5.58
N ALA A 69 10.84 16.00 -6.10
CA ALA A 69 11.85 16.73 -6.85
C ALA A 69 13.11 17.09 -6.03
N ALA A 70 13.00 17.10 -4.69
CA ALA A 70 14.13 17.33 -3.79
C ALA A 70 14.93 16.06 -3.47
N GLY A 71 14.45 14.88 -3.87
CA GLY A 71 15.06 13.59 -3.56
C GLY A 71 16.00 13.07 -4.64
N PHE A 72 16.50 11.84 -4.44
CA PHE A 72 17.31 11.15 -5.44
C PHE A 72 16.43 10.79 -6.66
N PRO A 73 16.89 11.06 -7.90
CA PRO A 73 16.02 11.03 -9.08
C PRO A 73 15.62 9.61 -9.49
N LEU A 74 14.36 9.46 -9.93
CA LEU A 74 13.83 8.20 -10.45
C LEU A 74 14.64 7.65 -11.63
N ASP A 75 15.12 8.51 -12.53
CA ASP A 75 15.86 8.07 -13.71
C ASP A 75 17.12 7.28 -13.32
N ALA A 76 17.84 7.71 -12.30
CA ALA A 76 19.00 6.98 -11.79
C ALA A 76 18.62 5.65 -11.13
N VAL A 77 17.47 5.60 -10.42
CA VAL A 77 16.93 4.35 -9.87
C VAL A 77 16.47 3.40 -10.98
N TRP A 78 15.85 3.94 -12.02
CA TRP A 78 15.44 3.17 -13.19
C TRP A 78 16.64 2.58 -13.93
N GLU A 79 17.70 3.34 -14.11
CA GLU A 79 18.95 2.87 -14.73
C GLU A 79 19.54 1.72 -13.91
N GLN A 80 19.68 1.88 -12.60
CA GLN A 80 20.16 0.84 -11.72
C GLN A 80 19.26 -0.40 -11.76
N ALA A 81 17.94 -0.23 -11.63
CA ALA A 81 17.00 -1.34 -11.72
C ALA A 81 17.09 -2.07 -13.06
N SER A 82 17.28 -1.33 -14.17
CA SER A 82 17.46 -1.90 -15.49
C SER A 82 18.76 -2.71 -15.62
N HIS A 83 19.81 -2.28 -14.90
CA HIS A 83 21.10 -2.97 -14.89
C HIS A 83 21.06 -4.28 -14.09
N VAL A 84 20.41 -4.28 -12.92
CA VAL A 84 20.39 -5.46 -12.03
C VAL A 84 19.27 -6.45 -12.33
N CYS A 85 18.20 -6.02 -13.00
CA CYS A 85 17.05 -6.86 -13.33
C CYS A 85 17.30 -7.72 -14.58
N HIS A 86 17.96 -8.86 -14.41
CA HIS A 86 18.27 -9.79 -15.50
C HIS A 86 17.03 -10.53 -16.06
N PRO A 87 16.97 -10.84 -17.38
CA PRO A 87 15.85 -11.55 -18.00
C PRO A 87 15.57 -12.95 -17.42
N GLU A 88 16.54 -13.59 -16.81
CA GLU A 88 16.40 -14.90 -16.18
C GLU A 88 15.33 -14.93 -15.09
N PHE A 89 15.24 -13.89 -14.28
CA PHE A 89 14.26 -13.75 -13.21
C PHE A 89 13.29 -12.58 -13.39
N THR A 90 13.56 -11.64 -14.31
CA THR A 90 12.69 -10.49 -14.57
C THR A 90 11.80 -10.71 -15.76
N VAL A 91 10.50 -10.52 -15.60
CA VAL A 91 9.52 -10.57 -16.68
C VAL A 91 9.42 -9.22 -17.38
N LYS A 92 9.39 -8.14 -16.59
CA LYS A 92 9.35 -6.76 -17.08
C LYS A 92 9.64 -5.76 -15.98
N LEU A 93 10.20 -4.61 -16.35
CA LEU A 93 10.33 -3.41 -15.53
C LEU A 93 9.23 -2.40 -15.90
N ARG A 94 8.72 -1.66 -14.95
CA ARG A 94 7.62 -0.71 -15.11
C ARG A 94 7.91 0.58 -14.37
N ASN A 95 7.66 1.70 -15.03
CA ASN A 95 7.56 3.01 -14.41
C ASN A 95 6.11 3.22 -13.94
N ALA A 96 5.92 3.72 -12.74
CA ALA A 96 4.64 4.02 -12.13
C ALA A 96 4.42 5.55 -12.15
N ASP A 97 3.90 6.04 -13.27
CA ASP A 97 3.51 7.43 -13.51
C ASP A 97 4.63 8.48 -13.25
N GLY A 98 5.90 8.10 -13.45
CA GLY A 98 7.04 8.98 -13.20
C GLY A 98 7.38 9.19 -11.73
N LEU A 99 6.83 8.39 -10.81
CA LEU A 99 6.96 8.57 -9.36
C LEU A 99 7.84 7.51 -8.69
N PHE A 100 7.74 6.28 -9.17
CA PHE A 100 8.56 5.16 -8.71
C PHE A 100 8.62 4.06 -9.79
N CYS A 101 9.37 2.99 -9.56
CA CYS A 101 9.41 1.87 -10.48
C CYS A 101 9.23 0.52 -9.76
N TYR A 102 8.89 -0.52 -10.54
CA TYR A 102 8.84 -1.89 -10.05
C TYR A 102 9.18 -2.89 -11.14
N ALA A 103 9.79 -4.01 -10.75
CA ALA A 103 9.99 -5.17 -11.60
C ALA A 103 8.94 -6.24 -11.31
N VAL A 104 8.39 -6.85 -12.35
CA VAL A 104 7.65 -8.11 -12.23
C VAL A 104 8.67 -9.24 -12.34
N VAL A 105 8.86 -9.99 -11.27
CA VAL A 105 9.89 -11.01 -11.16
C VAL A 105 9.29 -12.41 -11.07
N ARG A 106 10.17 -13.42 -11.21
CA ARG A 106 9.92 -14.82 -10.86
C ARG A 106 10.60 -15.09 -9.51
N PRO A 107 9.90 -15.04 -8.36
CA PRO A 107 10.53 -15.07 -7.04
C PRO A 107 11.44 -16.29 -6.82
N LYS A 108 11.04 -17.44 -7.36
CA LYS A 108 11.84 -18.70 -7.25
C LYS A 108 13.15 -18.68 -8.03
N HIS A 109 13.36 -17.70 -8.89
CA HIS A 109 14.55 -17.53 -9.72
C HIS A 109 15.41 -16.33 -9.29
N LEU A 110 15.00 -15.61 -8.25
CA LEU A 110 15.82 -14.53 -7.71
C LEU A 110 17.13 -15.10 -7.13
N PRO A 111 18.27 -14.50 -7.43
CA PRO A 111 19.51 -14.86 -6.77
C PRO A 111 19.42 -14.69 -5.25
N MET A 112 20.14 -15.55 -4.51
CA MET A 112 20.25 -15.41 -3.05
C MET A 112 20.88 -14.05 -2.71
N GLY A 113 20.32 -13.32 -1.75
CA GLY A 113 20.79 -12.00 -1.35
C GLY A 113 20.37 -10.86 -2.25
N PHE A 114 19.74 -11.12 -3.42
CA PHE A 114 19.38 -10.08 -4.39
C PHE A 114 18.46 -9.01 -3.80
N ALA A 115 17.46 -9.41 -3.04
CA ALA A 115 16.50 -8.46 -2.45
C ALA A 115 17.19 -7.54 -1.42
N GLU A 116 18.10 -8.10 -0.62
CA GLU A 116 18.90 -7.38 0.37
C GLU A 116 19.88 -6.41 -0.29
N ASP A 117 20.56 -6.84 -1.35
CA ASP A 117 21.51 -6.00 -2.10
C ASP A 117 20.83 -4.79 -2.72
N VAL A 118 19.69 -4.98 -3.39
CA VAL A 118 18.92 -3.86 -3.98
C VAL A 118 18.31 -2.97 -2.91
N ALA A 119 17.93 -3.52 -1.76
CA ALA A 119 17.42 -2.75 -0.64
C ALA A 119 18.51 -1.85 -0.03
N GLY A 120 19.70 -2.39 0.19
CA GLY A 120 20.85 -1.62 0.68
C GLY A 120 21.21 -0.46 -0.24
N TRP A 121 21.33 -0.73 -1.54
CA TRP A 121 21.60 0.31 -2.54
C TRP A 121 20.53 1.42 -2.56
N ALA A 122 19.26 1.04 -2.46
CA ALA A 122 18.13 1.98 -2.46
C ALA A 122 18.10 2.84 -1.19
N ALA A 123 18.28 2.22 -0.01
CA ALA A 123 18.23 2.90 1.28
C ALA A 123 19.29 4.02 1.41
N GLU A 124 20.50 3.80 0.92
CA GLU A 124 21.55 4.83 0.88
C GLU A 124 21.15 6.09 0.07
N ARG A 125 20.10 6.01 -0.73
CA ARG A 125 19.63 7.06 -1.65
C ARG A 125 18.24 7.60 -1.29
N GLY A 126 17.73 7.25 -0.10
CA GLY A 126 16.40 7.66 0.35
C GLY A 126 15.27 6.96 -0.41
N TRP A 127 15.53 5.73 -0.89
CA TRP A 127 14.54 4.86 -1.50
C TRP A 127 14.40 3.57 -0.71
N ARG A 128 13.22 3.01 -0.68
CA ARG A 128 12.94 1.70 -0.05
C ARG A 128 12.47 0.70 -1.09
N THR A 129 12.72 -0.57 -0.83
CA THR A 129 12.24 -1.68 -1.66
C THR A 129 11.21 -2.51 -0.92
N SER A 130 10.39 -3.25 -1.67
CA SER A 130 9.41 -4.18 -1.12
C SER A 130 9.09 -5.25 -2.18
N LEU A 131 9.12 -6.52 -1.78
CA LEU A 131 8.82 -7.65 -2.65
C LEU A 131 7.41 -8.20 -2.33
N GLN A 132 6.41 -7.70 -3.03
CA GLN A 132 5.02 -8.11 -2.87
C GLN A 132 4.65 -9.19 -3.90
N GLY A 133 4.65 -10.43 -3.50
CA GLY A 133 4.41 -11.57 -4.38
C GLY A 133 5.41 -11.62 -5.54
N ARG A 134 5.00 -11.14 -6.70
CA ARG A 134 5.84 -11.11 -7.92
C ARG A 134 6.37 -9.73 -8.28
N LYS A 135 6.15 -8.71 -7.45
CA LYS A 135 6.55 -7.34 -7.76
C LYS A 135 7.57 -6.85 -6.75
N LEU A 136 8.76 -6.56 -7.23
CA LEU A 136 9.80 -5.86 -6.49
C LEU A 136 9.70 -4.36 -6.80
N TYR A 137 9.38 -3.57 -5.79
CA TYR A 137 9.20 -2.13 -5.89
C TYR A 137 10.44 -1.38 -5.43
N TRP A 138 10.71 -0.23 -6.05
CA TRP A 138 11.60 0.84 -5.58
C TRP A 138 10.76 2.08 -5.41
N VAL A 139 10.60 2.57 -4.19
CA VAL A 139 9.70 3.68 -3.84
C VAL A 139 10.47 4.71 -3.03
N PRO A 140 10.38 6.02 -3.35
CA PRO A 140 10.99 7.05 -2.51
C PRO A 140 10.51 6.97 -1.06
N GLU A 141 11.38 7.12 -0.08
CA GLU A 141 11.01 7.09 1.35
C GLU A 141 10.00 8.18 1.72
N THR A 142 10.07 9.31 1.03
CA THR A 142 9.14 10.45 1.23
C THR A 142 7.74 10.19 0.66
N LEU A 143 7.56 9.12 -0.15
CA LEU A 143 6.27 8.74 -0.69
C LEU A 143 5.63 7.66 0.19
N THR A 144 4.72 8.06 1.08
CA THR A 144 4.12 7.22 2.11
C THR A 144 2.60 7.18 2.02
N LYS A 145 2.02 6.03 2.30
CA LYS A 145 0.56 5.86 2.43
C LYS A 145 0.03 6.66 3.61
N SER A 146 0.77 6.70 4.71
CA SER A 146 0.38 7.41 5.94
C SER A 146 0.20 8.92 5.75
N ALA A 147 1.02 9.56 4.93
CA ALA A 147 0.88 10.99 4.65
C ALA A 147 -0.45 11.30 3.96
N ALA A 148 -0.84 10.50 2.96
CA ALA A 148 -2.11 10.66 2.26
C ALA A 148 -3.31 10.30 3.16
N VAL A 149 -3.19 9.25 3.99
CA VAL A 149 -4.25 8.85 4.93
C VAL A 149 -4.47 9.95 5.98
N ARG A 150 -3.42 10.54 6.56
CA ARG A 150 -3.55 11.67 7.49
C ARG A 150 -4.28 12.86 6.86
N GLU A 151 -3.98 13.18 5.60
CA GLU A 151 -4.68 14.26 4.90
C GLU A 151 -6.15 13.92 4.66
N VAL A 152 -6.47 12.69 4.24
CA VAL A 152 -7.86 12.25 4.07
C VAL A 152 -8.60 12.23 5.41
N ALA A 153 -8.02 11.69 6.48
CA ALA A 153 -8.61 11.69 7.82
C ALA A 153 -8.93 13.12 8.29
N ARG A 154 -8.00 14.07 8.10
CA ARG A 154 -8.21 15.49 8.39
C ARG A 154 -9.39 16.09 7.60
N ARG A 155 -9.52 15.76 6.31
CA ARG A 155 -10.65 16.22 5.47
C ARG A 155 -11.99 15.63 5.87
N MET A 156 -11.96 14.38 6.36
CA MET A 156 -13.16 13.69 6.84
C MET A 156 -13.54 14.09 8.27
N GLY A 157 -12.66 14.77 9.01
CA GLY A 157 -12.85 15.05 10.43
C GLY A 157 -12.84 13.78 11.28
N ALA A 158 -12.05 12.77 10.86
CA ALA A 158 -11.99 11.50 11.54
C ALA A 158 -11.18 11.61 12.84
N ASP A 159 -11.75 11.18 13.93
CA ASP A 159 -11.10 11.15 15.26
C ASP A 159 -10.24 9.90 15.45
N ARG A 160 -10.45 8.87 14.64
CA ARG A 160 -9.75 7.59 14.71
C ARG A 160 -9.47 7.03 13.31
N VAL A 161 -8.29 6.45 13.13
CA VAL A 161 -7.87 5.77 11.91
C VAL A 161 -7.57 4.31 12.21
N LEU A 162 -8.26 3.42 11.51
CA LEU A 162 -7.99 1.98 11.50
C LEU A 162 -7.33 1.61 10.18
N ALA A 163 -6.31 0.75 10.21
CA ALA A 163 -5.59 0.37 9.01
C ALA A 163 -5.38 -1.14 8.87
N ALA A 164 -5.32 -1.60 7.61
CA ALA A 164 -4.87 -2.94 7.28
C ALA A 164 -3.83 -2.88 6.15
N GLY A 165 -2.85 -3.79 6.18
CA GLY A 165 -1.80 -3.90 5.18
C GLY A 165 -1.08 -5.23 5.28
N ASP A 166 -0.33 -5.62 4.22
CA ASP A 166 0.35 -6.92 4.15
C ASP A 166 1.84 -6.82 3.76
N SER A 167 2.31 -5.61 3.48
CA SER A 167 3.65 -5.38 2.91
C SER A 167 4.47 -4.36 3.69
N LEU A 168 5.79 -4.33 3.47
CA LEU A 168 6.69 -3.32 4.05
C LEU A 168 6.28 -1.88 3.65
N LEU A 169 5.61 -1.70 2.51
CA LEU A 169 5.06 -0.40 2.10
C LEU A 169 3.81 0.01 2.89
N ASP A 170 3.27 -0.86 3.76
CA ASP A 170 2.15 -0.56 4.66
C ASP A 170 2.60 -0.23 6.08
N VAL A 171 3.88 -0.45 6.42
CA VAL A 171 4.40 -0.24 7.77
C VAL A 171 4.14 1.19 8.27
N ASP A 172 4.42 2.19 7.44
CA ASP A 172 4.20 3.59 7.80
C ASP A 172 2.72 3.91 8.05
N LEU A 173 1.81 3.29 7.28
CA LEU A 173 0.37 3.39 7.47
C LEU A 173 -0.08 2.73 8.77
N LEU A 174 0.35 1.48 9.01
CA LEU A 174 -0.01 0.71 10.21
C LEU A 174 0.48 1.37 11.50
N LEU A 175 1.70 1.93 11.49
CA LEU A 175 2.27 2.66 12.63
C LEU A 175 1.63 4.03 12.86
N ALA A 176 1.05 4.65 11.82
CA ALA A 176 0.38 5.94 11.93
C ALA A 176 -1.10 5.84 12.30
N ALA A 177 -1.67 4.64 12.25
CA ALA A 177 -3.05 4.36 12.62
C ALA A 177 -3.19 4.15 14.14
N ASP A 178 -4.37 4.41 14.68
CA ASP A 178 -4.69 4.17 16.10
C ASP A 178 -4.74 2.67 16.44
N ALA A 179 -5.16 1.86 15.46
CA ALA A 179 -5.04 0.41 15.51
C ALA A 179 -4.89 -0.16 14.11
N GLY A 180 -4.19 -1.29 14.00
CA GLY A 180 -3.92 -1.95 12.74
C GLY A 180 -4.11 -3.46 12.78
N ILE A 181 -4.21 -4.04 11.58
CA ILE A 181 -4.26 -5.49 11.40
C ILE A 181 -3.50 -5.88 10.13
N HIS A 182 -2.76 -6.99 10.17
CA HIS A 182 -2.17 -7.58 8.99
C HIS A 182 -2.52 -9.08 8.87
N PRO A 183 -2.57 -9.64 7.66
CA PRO A 183 -2.87 -11.06 7.48
C PRO A 183 -1.70 -11.94 7.92
N ARG A 184 -2.00 -13.20 8.27
CA ARG A 184 -1.02 -14.26 8.55
C ARG A 184 -0.39 -14.82 7.26
N HIS A 185 -0.07 -13.93 6.35
CA HIS A 185 0.68 -14.15 5.10
C HIS A 185 1.12 -12.81 4.54
N GLY A 186 1.93 -12.83 3.48
CA GLY A 186 2.48 -11.63 2.87
C GLY A 186 3.78 -11.18 3.52
N GLU A 187 4.33 -10.09 3.00
CA GLU A 187 5.70 -9.67 3.30
C GLU A 187 5.91 -9.36 4.79
N LEU A 188 4.94 -8.72 5.46
CA LEU A 188 5.04 -8.42 6.90
C LEU A 188 5.10 -9.69 7.74
N PHE A 189 4.24 -10.66 7.46
CA PHE A 189 4.24 -11.92 8.17
C PHE A 189 5.51 -12.74 7.91
N ASP A 190 5.94 -12.80 6.65
CA ASP A 190 7.14 -13.53 6.24
C ASP A 190 8.42 -12.95 6.87
N GLN A 191 8.44 -11.65 7.14
CA GLN A 191 9.53 -10.92 7.81
C GLN A 191 9.41 -10.96 9.35
N GLY A 192 8.38 -11.57 9.92
CA GLY A 192 8.14 -11.58 11.37
C GLY A 192 7.87 -10.19 11.96
N TRP A 193 7.39 -9.24 11.14
CA TRP A 193 7.11 -7.89 11.59
C TRP A 193 5.93 -7.83 12.55
N SER A 194 6.05 -7.01 13.60
CA SER A 194 4.96 -6.75 14.56
C SER A 194 5.09 -5.36 15.17
N ALA A 195 3.98 -4.82 15.68
CA ALA A 195 3.94 -3.57 16.43
C ALA A 195 2.86 -3.63 17.53
N PRO A 196 2.99 -2.87 18.63
CA PRO A 196 2.07 -2.96 19.78
C PRO A 196 0.59 -2.69 19.46
N THR A 197 0.33 -1.81 18.48
CA THR A 197 -1.03 -1.43 18.05
C THR A 197 -1.55 -2.23 16.87
N VAL A 198 -0.79 -3.25 16.42
CA VAL A 198 -1.13 -4.01 15.22
C VAL A 198 -1.29 -5.49 15.54
N THR A 199 -2.43 -6.05 15.17
CA THR A 199 -2.73 -7.47 15.34
C THR A 199 -2.46 -8.25 14.05
N CYS A 200 -2.16 -9.55 14.20
CA CYS A 200 -2.07 -10.48 13.07
C CYS A 200 -3.33 -11.34 13.02
N THR A 201 -3.86 -11.62 11.84
CA THR A 201 -4.99 -12.56 11.72
C THR A 201 -4.58 -13.97 12.11
N GLU A 202 -5.55 -14.77 12.58
CA GLU A 202 -5.32 -16.19 12.90
C GLU A 202 -5.22 -17.05 11.64
N SER A 203 -5.96 -16.65 10.59
CA SER A 203 -6.03 -17.36 9.31
C SER A 203 -5.17 -16.68 8.23
N SER A 204 -4.94 -17.40 7.14
CA SER A 204 -4.29 -16.92 5.92
C SER A 204 -5.26 -16.94 4.72
N GLY A 205 -4.85 -16.39 3.58
CA GLY A 205 -5.64 -16.40 2.34
C GLY A 205 -6.97 -15.66 2.46
N GLU A 206 -8.03 -16.22 1.89
CA GLU A 206 -9.36 -15.58 1.86
C GLU A 206 -9.98 -15.40 3.25
N LEU A 207 -9.72 -16.33 4.17
CA LEU A 207 -10.20 -16.24 5.55
C LEU A 207 -9.54 -15.10 6.33
N ALA A 208 -8.27 -14.79 6.04
CA ALA A 208 -7.65 -13.58 6.60
C ALA A 208 -8.38 -12.31 6.14
N GLY A 209 -8.83 -12.27 4.89
CA GLY A 209 -9.64 -11.16 4.38
C GLY A 209 -10.95 -10.99 5.15
N GLU A 210 -11.64 -12.09 5.47
CA GLU A 210 -12.86 -12.06 6.31
C GLU A 210 -12.56 -11.56 7.73
N GLN A 211 -11.46 -12.02 8.34
CA GLN A 211 -11.06 -11.58 9.67
C GLN A 211 -10.73 -10.08 9.70
N ILE A 212 -10.04 -9.57 8.67
CA ILE A 212 -9.70 -8.14 8.54
C ILE A 212 -10.97 -7.30 8.46
N VAL A 213 -11.89 -7.61 7.55
CA VAL A 213 -13.11 -6.79 7.41
C VAL A 213 -14.02 -6.88 8.63
N GLY A 214 -14.12 -8.06 9.25
CA GLY A 214 -14.84 -8.25 10.51
C GLY A 214 -14.17 -7.52 11.69
N TRP A 215 -12.85 -7.40 11.69
CA TRP A 215 -12.13 -6.59 12.67
C TRP A 215 -12.46 -5.10 12.50
N PHE A 216 -12.44 -4.55 11.28
CA PHE A 216 -12.88 -3.18 11.03
C PHE A 216 -14.30 -2.91 11.53
N GLU A 217 -15.23 -3.82 11.24
CA GLU A 217 -16.63 -3.67 11.67
C GLU A 217 -16.78 -3.62 13.20
N ARG A 218 -16.05 -4.48 13.94
CA ARG A 218 -16.04 -4.47 15.41
C ARG A 218 -15.41 -3.21 15.99
N GLU A 219 -14.25 -2.81 15.45
CA GLU A 219 -13.51 -1.64 15.94
C GLU A 219 -14.26 -0.33 15.66
N ALA A 220 -14.93 -0.21 14.51
CA ALA A 220 -15.78 0.93 14.19
C ALA A 220 -17.06 0.95 15.02
N GLY A 221 -17.68 -0.19 15.29
CA GLY A 221 -18.89 -0.29 16.10
C GLY A 221 -18.67 -0.11 17.62
N GLY A 222 -17.46 -0.40 18.13
CA GLY A 222 -17.12 -0.28 19.54
C GLY A 222 -16.90 1.16 20.06
N ALA A 223 -16.85 2.13 19.17
CA ALA A 223 -16.69 3.55 19.53
C ALA A 223 -18.02 4.27 19.87
N SER A 224 -19.15 3.57 19.79
CA SER A 224 -20.50 4.14 20.00
C SER A 224 -21.17 3.68 21.32
N ALA A 225 -20.42 3.19 22.30
CA ALA A 225 -20.95 2.73 23.60
C ALA A 225 -20.41 3.60 24.75
#